data_d7296894a11c768fa5952883ebbce4c4
#
_entry.id   d7296894a11c768fa5952883ebbce4c4
#
_cell.length_a   1.000
_cell.length_b   1.000
_cell.length_c   1.000
_cell.angle_alpha   90.00
_cell.angle_beta   90.00
_cell.angle_gamma   90.00
#
_symmetry.space_group_name_H-M   'P 1'
#
loop_
_entity.id
_entity.type
_entity.pdbx_description
1 polymer ?
#
loop_
_entity_poly.entity_id
_entity_poly.type
_entity_poly.pdbx_seq_one_letter_code
_entity_poly.pdbx_strand_id
1 'polypeptide(L)'
;MDKHKKRLKEYFLNEDTSFISDRRLLSGILSFSDTVKAPEALADLLLKKYQHMDNIMGITTAELINDADIDDDTTFLIRLIIEISTRRLVQSGIGRVLSSPAEACEFFNETYKGMNVEELRNVCLNSDLKVIDYAIIARGDQKIVTFNKDELLRKVVNSGCKLCIIAHNHPGAPSTPSDADFRVTNKLCKYLDELGITLIEHVIIGEDGAKSMLAENMISRML
;
A
#
# COMPACT_ATOMS: atom_id res chain seq x y z
N MET A 1 -30.92 16.12 3.22
CA MET A 1 -29.46 16.07 3.55
C MET A 1 -29.37 15.94 5.06
N ASP A 2 -28.75 14.88 5.53
CA ASP A 2 -28.63 14.56 6.96
C ASP A 2 -27.98 15.72 7.72
N LYS A 3 -28.48 16.03 8.91
CA LYS A 3 -28.01 17.11 9.79
C LYS A 3 -26.51 16.92 10.16
N HIS A 4 -26.09 15.66 10.29
CA HIS A 4 -24.70 15.28 10.55
C HIS A 4 -23.79 15.64 9.37
N LYS A 5 -24.16 15.25 8.16
CA LYS A 5 -23.42 15.54 6.92
C LYS A 5 -23.27 17.05 6.69
N LYS A 6 -24.33 17.83 6.98
CA LYS A 6 -24.29 19.29 6.87
C LYS A 6 -23.29 19.90 7.85
N ARG A 7 -23.32 19.47 9.13
CA ARG A 7 -22.41 19.97 10.18
C ARG A 7 -20.96 19.62 9.90
N LEU A 8 -20.70 18.39 9.41
CA LEU A 8 -19.37 17.98 9.05
C LEU A 8 -18.82 18.78 7.86
N LYS A 9 -19.67 19.03 6.85
CA LYS A 9 -19.31 19.86 5.71
C LYS A 9 -18.98 21.30 6.12
N GLU A 10 -19.76 21.90 7.01
CA GLU A 10 -19.51 23.24 7.57
C GLU A 10 -18.15 23.28 8.30
N TYR A 11 -17.85 22.24 9.08
CA TYR A 11 -16.57 22.10 9.77
C TYR A 11 -15.39 22.07 8.80
N PHE A 12 -15.43 21.20 7.78
CA PHE A 12 -14.35 21.09 6.79
C PHE A 12 -14.15 22.34 5.92
N LEU A 13 -15.19 23.15 5.75
CA LEU A 13 -15.11 24.37 4.93
C LEU A 13 -14.64 25.60 5.71
N ASN A 14 -14.79 25.62 7.03
CA ASN A 14 -14.62 26.83 7.83
C ASN A 14 -13.62 26.73 8.98
N GLU A 15 -13.11 25.50 9.30
CA GLU A 15 -12.27 25.31 10.46
C GLU A 15 -10.96 24.58 10.12
N ASP A 16 -9.97 24.66 11.02
CA ASP A 16 -8.74 23.88 10.94
C ASP A 16 -9.05 22.39 11.22
N THR A 17 -8.80 21.55 10.23
CA THR A 17 -9.07 20.11 10.29
C THR A 17 -7.98 19.30 10.98
N SER A 18 -6.89 19.93 11.43
CA SER A 18 -5.72 19.25 12.05
C SER A 18 -6.08 18.44 13.29
N PHE A 19 -7.16 18.79 13.97
CA PHE A 19 -7.61 18.12 15.20
C PHE A 19 -8.86 17.26 15.01
N ILE A 20 -9.24 16.96 13.76
CA ILE A 20 -10.39 16.10 13.52
C ILE A 20 -10.05 14.66 13.90
N SER A 21 -10.90 14.01 14.71
CA SER A 21 -10.69 12.64 15.12
C SER A 21 -11.01 11.65 14.00
N ASP A 22 -10.36 10.47 14.01
CA ASP A 22 -10.61 9.35 13.08
C ASP A 22 -12.10 8.98 13.04
N ARG A 23 -12.74 8.97 14.21
CA ARG A 23 -14.18 8.75 14.33
C ARG A 23 -14.99 9.73 13.46
N ARG A 24 -14.64 11.00 13.49
CA ARG A 24 -15.34 12.05 12.71
C ARG A 24 -15.04 11.93 11.22
N LEU A 25 -13.80 11.63 10.85
CA LEU A 25 -13.42 11.39 9.46
C LEU A 25 -14.19 10.20 8.89
N LEU A 26 -14.17 9.07 9.59
CA LEU A 26 -14.85 7.86 9.17
C LEU A 26 -16.36 8.04 9.09
N SER A 27 -16.98 8.62 10.13
CA SER A 27 -18.43 8.90 10.10
C SER A 27 -18.81 9.86 8.96
N GLY A 28 -17.91 10.78 8.60
CA GLY A 28 -18.07 11.65 7.46
C GLY A 28 -18.15 10.90 6.14
N ILE A 29 -17.22 10.00 5.89
CA ILE A 29 -17.22 9.14 4.70
C ILE A 29 -18.48 8.26 4.68
N LEU A 30 -18.79 7.59 5.78
CA LEU A 30 -19.98 6.73 5.91
C LEU A 30 -21.31 7.48 5.75
N SER A 31 -21.34 8.79 6.01
CA SER A 31 -22.54 9.61 5.79
C SER A 31 -22.89 9.83 4.31
N PHE A 32 -22.03 9.40 3.38
CA PHE A 32 -22.35 9.39 1.96
C PHE A 32 -23.13 8.16 1.53
N SER A 33 -23.15 7.11 2.35
CA SER A 33 -23.94 5.91 2.10
C SER A 33 -25.44 6.18 2.25
N ASP A 34 -26.22 5.66 1.32
CA ASP A 34 -27.67 5.66 1.40
C ASP A 34 -28.21 4.53 2.30
N THR A 35 -27.42 3.49 2.54
CA THR A 35 -27.78 2.35 3.39
C THR A 35 -27.47 2.57 4.86
N VAL A 36 -26.39 3.30 5.17
CA VAL A 36 -25.94 3.56 6.53
C VAL A 36 -26.79 4.62 7.24
N LYS A 37 -27.68 4.17 8.14
CA LYS A 37 -28.59 5.07 8.90
C LYS A 37 -27.93 5.75 10.09
N ALA A 38 -26.85 5.17 10.64
CA ALA A 38 -26.16 5.67 11.83
C ALA A 38 -24.62 5.70 11.61
N PRO A 39 -24.10 6.63 10.80
CA PRO A 39 -22.68 6.68 10.44
C PRO A 39 -21.73 6.78 11.64
N GLU A 40 -22.12 7.48 12.69
CA GLU A 40 -21.30 7.61 13.90
C GLU A 40 -21.20 6.28 14.67
N ALA A 41 -22.30 5.56 14.81
CA ALA A 41 -22.32 4.28 15.49
C ALA A 41 -21.53 3.23 14.71
N LEU A 42 -21.63 3.24 13.38
CA LEU A 42 -20.86 2.35 12.53
C LEU A 42 -19.36 2.69 12.57
N ALA A 43 -18.98 3.96 12.58
CA ALA A 43 -17.60 4.39 12.77
C ALA A 43 -17.03 3.89 14.11
N ASP A 44 -17.81 3.96 15.19
CA ASP A 44 -17.40 3.42 16.50
C ASP A 44 -17.18 1.90 16.46
N LEU A 45 -18.06 1.15 15.78
CA LEU A 45 -17.93 -0.29 15.62
C LEU A 45 -16.68 -0.67 14.81
N LEU A 46 -16.45 0.00 13.68
CA LEU A 46 -15.28 -0.25 12.83
C LEU A 46 -13.98 0.09 13.56
N LEU A 47 -13.90 1.24 14.21
CA LEU A 47 -12.72 1.63 15.01
C LEU A 47 -12.48 0.67 16.18
N LYS A 48 -13.54 0.16 16.81
CA LYS A 48 -13.40 -0.86 17.84
C LYS A 48 -12.88 -2.19 17.29
N LYS A 49 -13.34 -2.61 16.10
CA LYS A 49 -12.93 -3.86 15.46
C LYS A 49 -11.50 -3.80 14.93
N TYR A 50 -11.15 -2.74 14.23
CA TYR A 50 -9.89 -2.61 13.51
C TYR A 50 -8.85 -1.76 14.25
N GLN A 51 -9.21 -1.14 15.36
CA GLN A 51 -8.39 -0.34 16.29
C GLN A 51 -7.86 1.00 15.73
N HIS A 52 -7.42 1.04 14.48
CA HIS A 52 -6.85 2.22 13.83
C HIS A 52 -7.48 2.49 12.46
N MET A 53 -7.50 3.77 12.07
CA MET A 53 -7.99 4.20 10.75
C MET A 53 -7.20 3.52 9.62
N ASP A 54 -5.88 3.41 9.75
CA ASP A 54 -5.01 2.77 8.76
C ASP A 54 -5.45 1.32 8.49
N ASN A 55 -5.83 0.57 9.53
CA ASN A 55 -6.32 -0.80 9.40
C ASN A 55 -7.67 -0.85 8.66
N ILE A 56 -8.57 0.10 8.92
CA ILE A 56 -9.86 0.23 8.21
C ILE A 56 -9.61 0.54 6.73
N MET A 57 -8.65 1.41 6.44
CA MET A 57 -8.29 1.73 5.06
C MET A 57 -7.63 0.56 4.33
N GLY A 58 -7.05 -0.41 5.07
CA GLY A 58 -6.43 -1.62 4.52
C GLY A 58 -7.39 -2.77 4.21
N ILE A 59 -8.64 -2.77 4.72
CA ILE A 59 -9.57 -3.89 4.55
C ILE A 59 -10.03 -4.07 3.09
N THR A 60 -10.40 -5.28 2.73
CA THR A 60 -10.86 -5.60 1.38
C THR A 60 -12.26 -5.04 1.10
N THR A 61 -12.61 -4.91 -0.18
CA THR A 61 -13.97 -4.50 -0.59
C THR A 61 -15.04 -5.45 -0.03
N ALA A 62 -14.76 -6.76 -0.06
CA ALA A 62 -15.68 -7.76 0.45
C ALA A 62 -15.92 -7.63 1.97
N GLU A 63 -14.87 -7.33 2.73
CA GLU A 63 -14.99 -7.08 4.17
C GLU A 63 -15.75 -5.79 4.47
N LEU A 64 -15.53 -4.71 3.70
CA LEU A 64 -16.31 -3.47 3.84
C LEU A 64 -17.80 -3.71 3.64
N ILE A 65 -18.17 -4.43 2.59
CA ILE A 65 -19.58 -4.72 2.27
C ILE A 65 -20.18 -5.65 3.34
N ASN A 66 -19.48 -6.73 3.70
CA ASN A 66 -20.01 -7.74 4.63
C ASN A 66 -20.08 -7.25 6.08
N ASP A 67 -19.09 -6.47 6.52
CA ASP A 67 -18.99 -6.07 7.93
C ASP A 67 -19.84 -4.84 8.26
N ALA A 68 -20.13 -4.01 7.29
CA ALA A 68 -20.69 -2.69 7.53
C ALA A 68 -21.99 -2.42 6.75
N ASP A 69 -22.46 -3.36 5.94
CA ASP A 69 -23.65 -3.18 5.06
C ASP A 69 -23.56 -1.84 4.27
N ILE A 70 -22.37 -1.56 3.75
CA ILE A 70 -22.06 -0.33 3.03
C ILE A 70 -22.37 -0.55 1.55
N ASP A 71 -23.06 0.40 0.93
CA ASP A 71 -23.38 0.37 -0.50
C ASP A 71 -22.13 0.50 -1.39
N ASP A 72 -22.29 0.12 -2.65
CA ASP A 72 -21.20 0.12 -3.63
C ASP A 72 -20.61 1.52 -3.85
N ASP A 73 -21.40 2.58 -3.83
CA ASP A 73 -20.93 3.94 -4.06
C ASP A 73 -20.03 4.43 -2.91
N THR A 74 -20.41 4.12 -1.67
CA THR A 74 -19.58 4.44 -0.50
C THR A 74 -18.33 3.58 -0.44
N THR A 75 -18.44 2.31 -0.80
CA THR A 75 -17.27 1.42 -0.95
C THR A 75 -16.32 1.95 -2.01
N PHE A 76 -16.83 2.39 -3.16
CA PHE A 76 -16.03 3.04 -4.20
C PHE A 76 -15.36 4.32 -3.70
N LEU A 77 -16.05 5.17 -2.97
CA LEU A 77 -15.49 6.40 -2.36
C LEU A 77 -14.34 6.08 -1.40
N ILE A 78 -14.52 5.09 -0.52
CA ILE A 78 -13.46 4.64 0.39
C ILE A 78 -12.24 4.17 -0.41
N ARG A 79 -12.43 3.35 -1.46
CA ARG A 79 -11.35 2.88 -2.33
C ARG A 79 -10.64 4.00 -3.06
N LEU A 80 -11.37 4.99 -3.51
CA LEU A 80 -10.80 6.18 -4.17
C LEU A 80 -9.90 6.96 -3.21
N ILE A 81 -10.35 7.16 -1.96
CA ILE A 81 -9.57 7.85 -0.92
C ILE A 81 -8.29 7.07 -0.61
N ILE A 82 -8.39 5.74 -0.46
CA ILE A 82 -7.22 4.87 -0.24
C ILE A 82 -6.22 5.00 -1.38
N GLU A 83 -6.68 4.92 -2.62
CA GLU A 83 -5.81 5.01 -3.80
C GLU A 83 -5.10 6.37 -3.88
N ILE A 84 -5.82 7.47 -3.64
CA ILE A 84 -5.25 8.83 -3.62
C ILE A 84 -4.21 8.95 -2.50
N SER A 85 -4.51 8.46 -1.31
CA SER A 85 -3.60 8.51 -0.16
C SER A 85 -2.34 7.69 -0.40
N THR A 86 -2.47 6.50 -0.98
CA THR A 86 -1.35 5.65 -1.37
C THR A 86 -0.45 6.34 -2.41
N ARG A 87 -1.06 6.92 -3.46
CA ARG A 87 -0.30 7.67 -4.47
C ARG A 87 0.44 8.86 -3.88
N ARG A 88 -0.18 9.58 -2.94
CA ARG A 88 0.45 10.71 -2.26
C ARG A 88 1.65 10.27 -1.43
N LEU A 89 1.52 9.20 -0.64
CA LEU A 89 2.62 8.64 0.14
C LEU A 89 3.80 8.24 -0.73
N VAL A 90 3.52 7.59 -1.84
CA VAL A 90 4.55 7.21 -2.82
C VAL A 90 5.17 8.42 -3.49
N GLN A 91 4.37 9.40 -3.89
CA GLN A 91 4.86 10.61 -4.53
C GLN A 91 5.73 11.44 -3.56
N SER A 92 5.47 11.39 -2.26
CA SER A 92 6.36 11.98 -1.24
C SER A 92 7.71 11.27 -1.16
N GLY A 93 7.80 10.02 -1.61
CA GLY A 93 9.04 9.26 -1.71
C GLY A 93 9.87 9.53 -2.98
N ILE A 94 9.30 10.19 -4.00
CA ILE A 94 10.03 10.55 -5.22
C ILE A 94 11.18 11.50 -4.87
N GLY A 95 12.37 11.16 -5.36
CA GLY A 95 13.60 11.89 -5.05
C GLY A 95 14.35 11.43 -3.80
N ARG A 96 13.73 10.57 -2.96
CA ARG A 96 14.43 9.95 -1.81
C ARG A 96 15.52 9.00 -2.31
N VAL A 97 16.67 9.03 -1.68
CA VAL A 97 17.80 8.16 -1.98
C VAL A 97 17.64 6.87 -1.19
N LEU A 98 17.79 5.72 -1.85
CA LEU A 98 17.75 4.38 -1.25
C LEU A 98 19.09 3.67 -1.53
N SER A 99 20.15 4.14 -0.86
CA SER A 99 21.53 3.70 -1.10
C SER A 99 21.94 2.48 -0.26
N SER A 100 21.13 2.10 0.70
CA SER A 100 21.38 0.96 1.59
C SER A 100 20.14 0.11 1.82
N PRO A 101 20.30 -1.17 2.20
CA PRO A 101 19.17 -2.01 2.63
C PRO A 101 18.36 -1.41 3.77
N ALA A 102 19.01 -0.72 4.70
CA ALA A 102 18.34 -0.08 5.83
C ALA A 102 17.40 1.05 5.37
N GLU A 103 17.84 1.91 4.44
CA GLU A 103 17.02 2.98 3.87
C GLU A 103 15.85 2.42 3.05
N ALA A 104 16.05 1.31 2.31
CA ALA A 104 14.99 0.63 1.61
C ALA A 104 13.96 0.04 2.59
N CYS A 105 14.40 -0.62 3.67
CA CYS A 105 13.52 -1.14 4.71
C CYS A 105 12.69 -0.03 5.38
N GLU A 106 13.32 1.10 5.74
CA GLU A 106 12.63 2.25 6.33
C GLU A 106 11.57 2.81 5.38
N PHE A 107 11.94 3.05 4.11
CA PHE A 107 11.04 3.54 3.08
C PHE A 107 9.80 2.64 2.90
N PHE A 108 10.01 1.35 2.76
CA PHE A 108 8.89 0.43 2.56
C PHE A 108 8.07 0.23 3.83
N ASN A 109 8.68 0.22 5.01
CA ASN A 109 7.95 0.15 6.28
C ASN A 109 6.97 1.33 6.44
N GLU A 110 7.37 2.54 6.03
CA GLU A 110 6.50 3.71 5.99
C GLU A 110 5.36 3.56 4.97
N THR A 111 5.67 3.07 3.76
CA THR A 111 4.71 3.01 2.66
C THR A 111 3.70 1.86 2.75
N TYR A 112 3.99 0.83 3.58
CA TYR A 112 3.08 -0.30 3.84
C TYR A 112 2.33 -0.18 5.17
N LYS A 113 2.56 0.88 5.93
CA LYS A 113 1.91 1.07 7.23
C LYS A 113 0.39 1.00 7.09
N GLY A 114 -0.26 0.18 7.94
CA GLY A 114 -1.70 -0.01 7.96
C GLY A 114 -2.28 -0.87 6.81
N MET A 115 -1.45 -1.49 5.99
CA MET A 115 -1.89 -2.36 4.89
C MET A 115 -2.22 -3.77 5.40
N ASN A 116 -3.47 -4.18 5.25
CA ASN A 116 -3.96 -5.51 5.65
C ASN A 116 -4.18 -6.46 4.46
N VAL A 117 -3.83 -6.02 3.25
CA VAL A 117 -3.88 -6.83 2.04
C VAL A 117 -2.46 -7.00 1.54
N GLU A 118 -2.09 -8.23 1.19
CA GLU A 118 -0.80 -8.51 0.60
C GLU A 118 -0.65 -7.77 -0.73
N GLU A 119 0.44 -7.04 -0.90
CA GLU A 119 0.71 -6.24 -2.07
C GLU A 119 2.18 -6.29 -2.44
N LEU A 120 2.47 -6.56 -3.72
CA LEU A 120 3.82 -6.49 -4.27
C LEU A 120 3.98 -5.16 -5.01
N ARG A 121 5.01 -4.40 -4.64
CA ARG A 121 5.36 -3.10 -5.23
C ARG A 121 6.73 -3.13 -5.86
N ASN A 122 6.91 -2.30 -6.88
CA ASN A 122 8.21 -2.00 -7.49
C ASN A 122 8.49 -0.51 -7.35
N VAL A 123 9.72 -0.17 -6.99
CA VAL A 123 10.25 1.18 -6.99
C VAL A 123 11.38 1.26 -8.01
N CYS A 124 11.28 2.21 -8.92
CA CYS A 124 12.28 2.49 -9.94
C CYS A 124 13.27 3.54 -9.45
N LEU A 125 14.56 3.31 -9.67
CA LEU A 125 15.64 4.20 -9.25
C LEU A 125 16.43 4.69 -10.46
N ASN A 126 16.98 5.90 -10.34
CA ASN A 126 18.00 6.40 -11.25
C ASN A 126 19.42 5.93 -10.83
N SER A 127 20.45 6.37 -11.57
CA SER A 127 21.85 6.05 -11.28
C SER A 127 22.35 6.55 -9.91
N ASP A 128 21.70 7.57 -9.36
CA ASP A 128 22.04 8.13 -8.03
C ASP A 128 21.24 7.44 -6.91
N LEU A 129 20.59 6.32 -7.20
CA LEU A 129 19.73 5.56 -6.29
C LEU A 129 18.53 6.38 -5.77
N LYS A 130 18.11 7.40 -6.51
CA LYS A 130 16.90 8.18 -6.19
C LYS A 130 15.68 7.53 -6.77
N VAL A 131 14.62 7.47 -5.98
CA VAL A 131 13.29 7.03 -6.43
C VAL A 131 12.78 7.97 -7.52
N ILE A 132 12.47 7.42 -8.70
CA ILE A 132 11.94 8.17 -9.85
C ILE A 132 10.52 7.75 -10.24
N ASP A 133 10.15 6.51 -9.93
CA ASP A 133 8.81 6.00 -10.21
C ASP A 133 8.49 4.80 -9.32
N TYR A 134 7.23 4.41 -9.34
CA TYR A 134 6.69 3.35 -8.49
C TYR A 134 5.49 2.67 -9.15
N ALA A 135 5.33 1.38 -8.89
CA ALA A 135 4.19 0.62 -9.38
C ALA A 135 3.74 -0.44 -8.38
N ILE A 136 2.43 -0.59 -8.21
CA ILE A 136 1.83 -1.79 -7.64
C ILE A 136 1.84 -2.87 -8.73
N ILE A 137 2.47 -4.01 -8.43
CA ILE A 137 2.63 -5.14 -9.36
C ILE A 137 1.50 -6.15 -9.18
N ALA A 138 1.17 -6.45 -7.92
CA ALA A 138 0.13 -7.40 -7.56
C ALA A 138 -0.52 -7.02 -6.23
N ARG A 139 -1.77 -7.43 -6.03
CA ARG A 139 -2.53 -7.23 -4.79
C ARG A 139 -3.40 -8.46 -4.51
N GLY A 140 -3.37 -8.96 -3.26
CA GLY A 140 -4.14 -10.11 -2.76
C GLY A 140 -3.39 -11.44 -2.82
N ASP A 141 -3.69 -12.32 -1.89
CA ASP A 141 -2.93 -13.51 -1.47
C ASP A 141 -2.54 -14.48 -2.58
N GLN A 142 -3.35 -14.61 -3.63
CA GLN A 142 -3.06 -15.55 -4.73
C GLN A 142 -2.38 -14.89 -5.93
N LYS A 143 -2.27 -13.56 -5.96
CA LYS A 143 -1.82 -12.81 -7.13
C LYS A 143 -0.33 -12.52 -7.14
N ILE A 144 0.34 -12.54 -5.99
CA ILE A 144 1.79 -12.30 -5.92
C ILE A 144 2.55 -13.43 -6.62
N VAL A 145 2.11 -14.67 -6.48
CA VAL A 145 2.70 -15.82 -7.18
C VAL A 145 2.42 -15.78 -8.70
N THR A 146 1.35 -15.11 -9.13
CA THR A 146 0.85 -15.07 -10.53
C THR A 146 0.74 -13.67 -11.10
N PHE A 147 1.62 -12.73 -10.67
CA PHE A 147 1.58 -11.36 -11.17
C PHE A 147 1.65 -11.27 -12.71
N ASN A 148 1.01 -10.25 -13.26
CA ASN A 148 1.02 -10.01 -14.69
C ASN A 148 2.39 -9.45 -15.13
N LYS A 149 3.20 -10.31 -15.76
CA LYS A 149 4.53 -9.97 -16.29
C LYS A 149 4.46 -8.74 -17.20
N ASP A 150 3.51 -8.72 -18.14
CA ASP A 150 3.45 -7.66 -19.16
C ASP A 150 3.06 -6.30 -18.57
N GLU A 151 2.30 -6.29 -17.49
CA GLU A 151 1.95 -5.06 -16.78
C GLU A 151 3.15 -4.50 -16.01
N LEU A 152 3.89 -5.36 -15.29
CA LEU A 152 5.13 -4.98 -14.62
C LEU A 152 6.11 -4.39 -15.64
N LEU A 153 6.38 -5.14 -16.71
CA LEU A 153 7.36 -4.75 -17.73
C LEU A 153 6.99 -3.41 -18.36
N ARG A 154 5.72 -3.20 -18.71
CA ARG A 154 5.26 -1.90 -19.25
C ARG A 154 5.52 -0.74 -18.28
N LYS A 155 5.22 -0.92 -16.98
CA LYS A 155 5.42 0.12 -15.98
C LYS A 155 6.91 0.43 -15.80
N VAL A 156 7.73 -0.59 -15.63
CA VAL A 156 9.17 -0.43 -15.38
C VAL A 156 9.91 0.10 -16.61
N VAL A 157 9.58 -0.37 -17.81
CA VAL A 157 10.19 0.13 -19.06
C VAL A 157 9.80 1.60 -19.31
N ASN A 158 8.54 1.96 -19.10
CA ASN A 158 8.07 3.33 -19.29
C ASN A 158 8.72 4.33 -18.31
N SER A 159 9.14 3.89 -17.13
CA SER A 159 9.87 4.74 -16.18
C SER A 159 11.29 5.10 -16.64
N GLY A 160 11.87 4.33 -17.58
CA GLY A 160 13.24 4.48 -18.06
C GLY A 160 14.31 4.12 -17.04
N CYS A 161 13.96 3.47 -15.93
CA CYS A 161 14.91 3.11 -14.88
C CYS A 161 15.86 1.99 -15.33
N LYS A 162 17.03 1.92 -14.69
CA LYS A 162 18.01 0.84 -14.82
C LYS A 162 18.15 0.00 -13.56
N LEU A 163 17.66 0.52 -12.45
CA LEU A 163 17.71 -0.10 -11.14
C LEU A 163 16.31 -0.11 -10.55
N CYS A 164 15.94 -1.19 -9.87
CA CYS A 164 14.68 -1.24 -9.14
C CYS A 164 14.82 -2.02 -7.82
N ILE A 165 13.89 -1.74 -6.94
CA ILE A 165 13.66 -2.46 -5.68
C ILE A 165 12.24 -2.96 -5.70
N ILE A 166 12.01 -4.20 -5.28
CA ILE A 166 10.67 -4.71 -5.01
C ILE A 166 10.43 -4.85 -3.51
N ALA A 167 9.19 -4.77 -3.11
CA ALA A 167 8.80 -5.07 -1.74
C ALA A 167 7.39 -5.67 -1.72
N HIS A 168 7.12 -6.50 -0.71
CA HIS A 168 5.78 -6.97 -0.39
C HIS A 168 5.57 -7.08 1.12
N ASN A 169 4.32 -7.06 1.54
CA ASN A 169 3.97 -7.22 2.94
C ASN A 169 3.33 -8.58 3.22
N HIS A 170 3.54 -9.06 4.44
CA HIS A 170 2.89 -10.24 5.03
C HIS A 170 1.89 -9.78 6.11
N PRO A 171 0.63 -9.47 5.76
CA PRO A 171 -0.36 -9.02 6.75
C PRO A 171 -0.60 -10.11 7.82
N GLY A 172 -0.46 -9.76 9.10
CA GLY A 172 -0.65 -10.67 10.21
C GLY A 172 0.45 -11.72 10.39
N ALA A 173 1.60 -11.59 9.70
CA ALA A 173 2.69 -12.55 9.75
C ALA A 173 4.08 -11.87 9.83
N PRO A 174 5.14 -12.60 10.22
CA PRO A 174 6.50 -12.08 10.26
C PRO A 174 7.05 -11.75 8.87
N SER A 175 8.05 -10.87 8.81
CA SER A 175 8.81 -10.52 7.60
C SER A 175 9.77 -11.63 7.11
N THR A 176 9.64 -12.85 7.60
CA THR A 176 10.49 -13.98 7.20
C THR A 176 10.13 -14.42 5.78
N PRO A 177 11.11 -14.45 4.85
CA PRO A 177 10.88 -14.88 3.49
C PRO A 177 10.40 -16.33 3.38
N SER A 178 9.43 -16.57 2.52
CA SER A 178 8.94 -17.90 2.15
C SER A 178 9.63 -18.44 0.89
N ASP A 179 9.49 -19.74 0.64
CA ASP A 179 9.96 -20.33 -0.63
C ASP A 179 9.28 -19.72 -1.86
N ALA A 180 8.07 -19.21 -1.69
CA ALA A 180 7.35 -18.51 -2.76
C ALA A 180 8.02 -17.17 -3.09
N ASP A 181 8.48 -16.44 -2.07
CA ASP A 181 9.18 -15.16 -2.25
C ASP A 181 10.48 -15.33 -3.01
N PHE A 182 11.25 -16.38 -2.70
CA PHE A 182 12.46 -16.73 -3.45
C PHE A 182 12.13 -17.03 -4.92
N ARG A 183 11.08 -17.80 -5.20
CA ARG A 183 10.67 -18.11 -6.58
C ARG A 183 10.24 -16.87 -7.35
N VAL A 184 9.46 -16.00 -6.72
CA VAL A 184 9.00 -14.72 -7.30
C VAL A 184 10.19 -13.81 -7.58
N THR A 185 11.09 -13.63 -6.61
CA THR A 185 12.31 -12.83 -6.74
C THR A 185 13.17 -13.30 -7.91
N ASN A 186 13.50 -14.60 -7.96
CA ASN A 186 14.32 -15.16 -9.04
C ASN A 186 13.66 -15.02 -10.42
N LYS A 187 12.34 -15.12 -10.49
CA LYS A 187 11.59 -14.93 -11.73
C LYS A 187 11.61 -13.47 -12.18
N LEU A 188 11.47 -12.54 -11.25
CA LEU A 188 11.53 -11.10 -11.51
C LEU A 188 12.93 -10.67 -11.94
N CYS A 189 13.99 -11.13 -11.25
CA CYS A 189 15.37 -10.88 -11.67
C CYS A 189 15.58 -11.23 -13.13
N LYS A 190 15.23 -12.46 -13.55
CA LYS A 190 15.40 -12.91 -14.94
C LYS A 190 14.66 -12.01 -15.94
N TYR A 191 13.42 -11.62 -15.63
CA TYR A 191 12.62 -10.79 -16.53
C TYR A 191 13.16 -9.36 -16.65
N LEU A 192 13.64 -8.80 -15.55
CA LEU A 192 14.20 -7.45 -15.53
C LEU A 192 15.59 -7.42 -16.21
N ASP A 193 16.41 -8.45 -16.01
CA ASP A 193 17.72 -8.59 -16.66
C ASP A 193 17.60 -8.65 -18.19
N GLU A 194 16.59 -9.37 -18.73
CA GLU A 194 16.30 -9.41 -20.17
C GLU A 194 16.04 -8.01 -20.77
N LEU A 195 15.61 -7.05 -19.92
CA LEU A 195 15.35 -5.64 -20.29
C LEU A 195 16.52 -4.70 -19.95
N GLY A 196 17.61 -5.22 -19.40
CA GLY A 196 18.75 -4.43 -18.92
C GLY A 196 18.41 -3.59 -17.69
N ILE A 197 17.52 -4.11 -16.83
CA ILE A 197 17.11 -3.49 -15.56
C ILE A 197 17.55 -4.43 -14.44
N THR A 198 18.28 -3.90 -13.46
CA THR A 198 18.79 -4.69 -12.34
C THR A 198 17.87 -4.58 -11.14
N LEU A 199 17.38 -5.71 -10.63
CA LEU A 199 16.75 -5.79 -9.31
C LEU A 199 17.84 -5.79 -8.25
N ILE A 200 17.93 -4.71 -7.46
CA ILE A 200 18.99 -4.53 -6.46
C ILE A 200 18.60 -4.93 -5.05
N GLU A 201 17.29 -5.05 -4.77
CA GLU A 201 16.79 -5.41 -3.44
C GLU A 201 15.37 -5.98 -3.50
N HIS A 202 15.07 -6.87 -2.54
CA HIS A 202 13.71 -7.28 -2.21
C HIS A 202 13.49 -7.13 -0.71
N VAL A 203 12.53 -6.29 -0.33
CA VAL A 203 12.17 -6.01 1.05
C VAL A 203 10.86 -6.71 1.40
N ILE A 204 10.82 -7.39 2.53
CA ILE A 204 9.61 -8.02 3.07
C ILE A 204 9.19 -7.30 4.33
N ILE A 205 7.92 -6.91 4.40
CA ILE A 205 7.33 -6.19 5.53
C ILE A 205 6.41 -7.13 6.31
N GLY A 206 6.66 -7.30 7.59
CA GLY A 206 5.85 -8.10 8.51
C GLY A 206 5.49 -7.33 9.77
N GLU A 207 4.81 -8.02 10.71
CA GLU A 207 4.49 -7.45 12.02
C GLU A 207 5.74 -7.14 12.86
N ASP A 208 6.84 -7.82 12.59
CA ASP A 208 8.15 -7.66 13.23
C ASP A 208 9.04 -6.59 12.55
N GLY A 209 8.50 -5.87 11.58
CA GLY A 209 9.19 -4.83 10.82
C GLY A 209 9.53 -5.24 9.40
N ALA A 210 10.55 -4.59 8.81
CA ALA A 210 10.99 -4.82 7.44
C ALA A 210 12.30 -5.59 7.41
N LYS A 211 12.43 -6.55 6.47
CA LYS A 211 13.64 -7.33 6.20
C LYS A 211 14.11 -7.17 4.76
N SER A 212 15.41 -7.01 4.59
CA SER A 212 16.10 -7.03 3.31
C SER A 212 16.57 -8.45 2.99
N MET A 213 16.15 -9.00 1.86
CA MET A 213 16.65 -10.31 1.41
C MET A 213 18.12 -10.26 0.98
N LEU A 214 18.62 -9.08 0.54
CA LEU A 214 20.03 -8.91 0.19
C LEU A 214 20.92 -8.85 1.44
N ALA A 215 20.55 -8.07 2.47
CA ALA A 215 21.35 -7.95 3.69
C ALA A 215 21.48 -9.29 4.44
N GLU A 216 20.50 -10.18 4.32
CA GLU A 216 20.54 -11.52 4.89
C GLU A 216 21.22 -12.56 3.97
N ASN A 217 21.90 -12.13 2.91
CA ASN A 217 22.55 -12.98 1.90
C ASN A 217 21.60 -13.99 1.24
N MET A 218 20.32 -13.70 1.22
CA MET A 218 19.28 -14.57 0.65
C MET A 218 19.13 -14.39 -0.86
N ILE A 219 19.58 -13.24 -1.38
CA ILE A 219 19.72 -12.98 -2.82
C ILE A 219 21.21 -12.80 -3.09
N SER A 220 21.81 -13.72 -3.85
CA SER A 220 23.15 -13.48 -4.37
C SER A 220 23.05 -12.39 -5.45
N ARG A 221 23.83 -11.31 -5.34
CA ARG A 221 24.02 -10.39 -6.45
C ARG A 221 24.49 -11.24 -7.64
N MET A 222 23.64 -11.40 -8.64
CA MET A 222 24.11 -11.71 -9.97
C MET A 222 24.73 -10.42 -10.53
N LEU A 223 26.00 -10.22 -10.24
CA LEU A 223 26.85 -9.24 -10.91
C LEU A 223 27.40 -9.88 -12.18
#